data_1f43ed840e9aa7ae540ecb4c79ba44a1
#
_entry.id   1f43ed840e9aa7ae540ecb4c79ba44a1
#
_cell.length_a   1.000
_cell.length_b   1.000
_cell.length_c   1.000
_cell.angle_alpha   90.00
_cell.angle_beta   90.00
_cell.angle_gamma   90.00
#
_symmetry.space_group_name_H-M   'P 1'
#
loop_
_entity.id
_entity.type
_entity.pdbx_description
1 polymer ?
#
loop_
_entity_poly.entity_id
_entity_poly.type
_entity_poly.pdbx_seq_one_letter_code
_entity_poly.pdbx_strand_id
1 'polypeptide(L)'
;MDNKKVLKNIIESKRKNPYTEYKTVDQLRKETEVAGALIPLPENIKYKNVVAGNVNAEWITCGEVNENRIFMFMHGGGYYRGSVAATRATVARISAEAKVKCLSINYRLAPEHPFPAAIDDTYSAYEWLINEGISPEHIIVSGQ
;
A
#
# COMPACT_ATOMS: atom_id res chain seq x y z
N MET A 1 -18.83 6.97 -18.25
CA MET A 1 -18.59 8.20 -17.45
C MET A 1 -17.68 9.12 -18.27
N ASP A 2 -18.03 10.39 -18.45
CA ASP A 2 -17.21 11.31 -19.28
C ASP A 2 -15.95 11.72 -18.49
N ASN A 3 -14.83 11.09 -18.81
CA ASN A 3 -13.54 11.32 -18.15
C ASN A 3 -13.05 12.77 -18.26
N LYS A 4 -13.42 13.50 -19.34
CA LYS A 4 -13.07 14.92 -19.50
C LYS A 4 -13.80 15.80 -18.48
N LYS A 5 -15.08 15.50 -18.23
CA LYS A 5 -15.88 16.20 -17.22
C LYS A 5 -15.35 15.96 -15.80
N VAL A 6 -14.98 14.70 -15.50
CA VAL A 6 -14.37 14.35 -14.21
C VAL A 6 -13.05 15.09 -14.01
N LEU A 7 -12.16 15.08 -15.00
CA LEU A 7 -10.87 15.78 -14.94
C LEU A 7 -11.08 17.31 -14.76
N LYS A 8 -12.02 17.92 -15.49
CA LYS A 8 -12.33 19.34 -15.34
C LYS A 8 -12.78 19.66 -13.92
N ASN A 9 -13.67 18.86 -13.33
CA ASN A 9 -14.12 19.05 -11.96
C ASN A 9 -12.99 18.95 -10.94
N ILE A 10 -12.06 17.98 -11.12
CA ILE A 10 -10.88 17.83 -10.27
C ILE A 10 -9.99 19.09 -10.37
N ILE A 11 -9.70 19.56 -11.58
CA ILE A 11 -8.89 20.76 -11.81
C ILE A 11 -9.55 21.99 -11.17
N GLU A 12 -10.85 22.19 -11.36
CA GLU A 12 -11.58 23.33 -10.77
C GLU A 12 -11.59 23.26 -9.24
N SER A 13 -11.79 22.07 -8.65
CA SER A 13 -11.70 21.85 -7.21
C SER A 13 -10.32 22.20 -6.65
N LYS A 14 -9.25 21.77 -7.34
CA LYS A 14 -7.87 22.10 -6.94
C LYS A 14 -7.53 23.57 -7.08
N ARG A 15 -8.11 24.26 -8.09
CA ARG A 15 -7.94 25.72 -8.25
C ARG A 15 -8.69 26.52 -7.18
N LYS A 16 -9.88 26.05 -6.76
CA LYS A 16 -10.69 26.71 -5.71
C LYS A 16 -10.10 26.48 -4.31
N ASN A 17 -9.46 25.34 -4.08
CA ASN A 17 -8.76 24.99 -2.85
C ASN A 17 -7.28 24.78 -3.16
N PRO A 18 -6.49 25.83 -3.41
CA PRO A 18 -5.06 25.70 -3.51
C PRO A 18 -4.54 25.17 -2.17
N TYR A 19 -3.42 24.43 -2.20
CA TYR A 19 -2.76 23.89 -1.01
C TYR A 19 -2.20 25.03 -0.12
N THR A 20 -3.09 25.85 0.45
CA THR A 20 -2.73 27.04 1.23
C THR A 20 -2.73 26.82 2.73
N GLU A 21 -3.25 25.68 3.22
CA GLU A 21 -3.13 25.30 4.61
C GLU A 21 -1.95 24.36 4.79
N TYR A 22 -0.96 24.81 5.54
CA TYR A 22 0.13 23.96 5.99
C TYR A 22 -0.42 22.95 7.00
N LYS A 23 -0.61 21.71 6.54
CA LYS A 23 -1.02 20.59 7.40
C LYS A 23 0.21 19.97 8.03
N THR A 24 0.08 19.57 9.29
CA THR A 24 1.10 18.77 9.94
C THR A 24 1.17 17.36 9.35
N VAL A 25 2.28 16.68 9.54
CA VAL A 25 2.44 15.27 9.11
C VAL A 25 1.33 14.41 9.68
N ASP A 26 0.98 14.59 10.95
CA ASP A 26 -0.08 13.82 11.62
C ASP A 26 -1.46 14.04 11.00
N GLN A 27 -1.78 15.30 10.64
CA GLN A 27 -3.02 15.60 9.92
C GLN A 27 -3.08 14.89 8.56
N LEU A 28 -1.97 14.91 7.81
CA LEU A 28 -1.88 14.26 6.50
C LEU A 28 -1.96 12.73 6.62
N ARG A 29 -1.35 12.14 7.64
CA ARG A 29 -1.48 10.71 7.97
C ARG A 29 -2.92 10.34 8.26
N LYS A 30 -3.56 11.07 9.18
CA LYS A 30 -4.96 10.85 9.55
C LYS A 30 -5.91 10.94 8.35
N GLU A 31 -5.73 11.93 7.48
CA GLU A 31 -6.52 12.07 6.26
C GLU A 31 -6.33 10.87 5.31
N THR A 32 -5.10 10.37 5.20
CA THR A 32 -4.80 9.19 4.37
C THR A 32 -5.49 7.94 4.91
N GLU A 33 -5.47 7.72 6.22
CA GLU A 33 -6.16 6.61 6.88
C GLU A 33 -7.69 6.71 6.68
N VAL A 34 -8.27 7.90 6.90
CA VAL A 34 -9.70 8.13 6.69
C VAL A 34 -10.09 7.88 5.23
N ALA A 35 -9.32 8.40 4.28
CA ALA A 35 -9.57 8.20 2.86
C ALA A 35 -9.51 6.72 2.46
N GLY A 36 -8.52 5.99 2.96
CA GLY A 36 -8.40 4.55 2.74
C GLY A 36 -9.55 3.75 3.33
N ALA A 37 -10.00 4.09 4.53
CA ALA A 37 -11.12 3.45 5.21
C ALA A 37 -12.48 3.64 4.49
N LEU A 38 -12.62 4.69 3.69
CA LEU A 38 -13.83 4.95 2.89
C LEU A 38 -13.91 4.06 1.64
N ILE A 39 -12.82 3.42 1.23
CA ILE A 39 -12.81 2.54 0.07
C ILE A 39 -13.35 1.16 0.49
N PRO A 40 -14.50 0.71 -0.05
CA PRO A 40 -15.06 -0.56 0.34
C PRO A 40 -14.13 -1.72 0.00
N LEU A 41 -13.98 -2.64 0.93
CA LEU A 41 -13.24 -3.87 0.72
C LEU A 41 -14.00 -4.78 -0.25
N PRO A 42 -13.31 -5.50 -1.15
CA PRO A 42 -13.96 -6.51 -1.98
C PRO A 42 -14.52 -7.65 -1.13
N GLU A 43 -15.55 -8.33 -1.66
CA GLU A 43 -16.04 -9.58 -1.08
C GLU A 43 -14.93 -10.64 -1.13
N ASN A 44 -14.97 -11.59 -0.19
CA ASN A 44 -14.01 -12.71 -0.10
C ASN A 44 -12.55 -12.31 0.16
N ILE A 45 -12.30 -11.09 0.66
CA ILE A 45 -10.98 -10.71 1.16
C ILE A 45 -10.64 -11.50 2.42
N LYS A 46 -9.41 -11.98 2.48
CA LYS A 46 -8.77 -12.47 3.70
C LYS A 46 -7.46 -11.70 3.91
N TYR A 47 -7.22 -11.29 5.12
CA TYR A 47 -5.93 -10.65 5.46
C TYR A 47 -5.48 -11.06 6.85
N LYS A 48 -4.17 -11.13 7.03
CA LYS A 48 -3.53 -11.56 8.27
C LYS A 48 -2.25 -10.77 8.50
N ASN A 49 -2.11 -10.21 9.69
CA ASN A 49 -0.87 -9.55 10.10
C ASN A 49 0.29 -10.55 10.16
N VAL A 50 1.45 -10.11 9.76
CA VAL A 50 2.70 -10.86 9.80
C VAL A 50 3.85 -9.89 10.07
N VAL A 51 4.96 -10.42 10.57
CA VAL A 51 6.23 -9.68 10.65
C VAL A 51 7.16 -10.28 9.59
N ALA A 52 7.40 -9.51 8.53
CA ALA A 52 8.27 -9.90 7.43
C ALA A 52 9.70 -9.41 7.70
N GLY A 53 10.57 -10.30 8.17
CA GLY A 53 11.85 -9.92 8.73
C GLY A 53 11.66 -9.14 10.03
N ASN A 54 11.89 -7.84 10.00
CA ASN A 54 11.63 -6.93 11.13
C ASN A 54 10.52 -5.89 10.81
N VAL A 55 9.76 -6.10 9.74
CA VAL A 55 8.77 -5.15 9.21
C VAL A 55 7.35 -5.66 9.42
N ASN A 56 6.50 -4.85 10.04
CA ASN A 56 5.07 -5.15 10.11
C ASN A 56 4.46 -5.18 8.71
N ALA A 57 3.72 -6.22 8.41
CA ALA A 57 3.13 -6.44 7.09
C ALA A 57 1.77 -7.13 7.19
N GLU A 58 1.07 -7.20 6.09
CA GLU A 58 -0.14 -8.01 5.93
C GLU A 58 -0.03 -8.93 4.72
N TRP A 59 -0.35 -10.20 4.91
CA TRP A 59 -0.78 -11.06 3.83
C TRP A 59 -2.21 -10.71 3.45
N ILE A 60 -2.44 -10.51 2.17
CA ILE A 60 -3.77 -10.18 1.62
C ILE A 60 -4.06 -11.11 0.45
N THR A 61 -5.22 -11.77 0.50
CA THR A 61 -5.76 -12.56 -0.61
C THR A 61 -7.22 -12.20 -0.85
N CYS A 62 -7.68 -12.31 -2.09
CA CYS A 62 -9.07 -12.08 -2.42
C CYS A 62 -9.55 -13.13 -3.44
N GLY A 63 -10.46 -14.00 -3.02
CA GLY A 63 -10.88 -15.17 -3.79
C GLY A 63 -9.81 -16.27 -3.84
N GLU A 64 -9.81 -17.04 -4.92
CA GLU A 64 -8.81 -18.08 -5.17
C GLU A 64 -7.54 -17.45 -5.77
N VAL A 65 -6.40 -17.76 -5.17
CA VAL A 65 -5.09 -17.24 -5.59
C VAL A 65 -4.05 -18.35 -5.71
N ASN A 66 -3.03 -18.12 -6.52
CA ASN A 66 -1.82 -18.94 -6.51
C ASN A 66 -0.90 -18.45 -5.39
N GLU A 67 -0.82 -19.23 -4.30
CA GLU A 67 -0.04 -18.88 -3.11
C GLU A 67 1.49 -18.90 -3.33
N ASN A 68 1.94 -19.50 -4.43
CA ASN A 68 3.37 -19.52 -4.80
C ASN A 68 3.79 -18.28 -5.62
N ARG A 69 2.87 -17.38 -5.96
CA ARG A 69 3.15 -16.12 -6.65
C ARG A 69 2.86 -14.97 -5.72
N ILE A 70 3.88 -14.21 -5.41
CA ILE A 70 3.81 -13.12 -4.43
C ILE A 70 3.86 -11.77 -5.15
N PHE A 71 2.93 -10.90 -4.79
CA PHE A 71 2.96 -9.48 -5.13
C PHE A 71 3.31 -8.69 -3.88
N MET A 72 4.57 -8.29 -3.74
CA MET A 72 5.04 -7.46 -2.63
C MET A 72 4.74 -6.00 -2.94
N PHE A 73 3.99 -5.36 -2.06
CA PHE A 73 3.48 -4.01 -2.27
C PHE A 73 3.97 -3.03 -1.20
N MET A 74 4.53 -1.90 -1.65
CA MET A 74 4.89 -0.75 -0.86
C MET A 74 3.90 0.38 -1.14
N HIS A 75 3.20 0.83 -0.09
CA HIS A 75 2.23 1.91 -0.22
C HIS A 75 2.89 3.25 -0.56
N GLY A 76 2.16 4.12 -1.26
CA GLY A 76 2.57 5.49 -1.51
C GLY A 76 2.40 6.41 -0.31
N GLY A 77 2.81 7.67 -0.48
CA GLY A 77 2.65 8.70 0.56
C GLY A 77 3.92 9.53 0.81
N GLY A 78 4.86 9.55 -0.15
CA GLY A 78 6.07 10.36 -0.09
C GLY A 78 6.99 10.01 1.09
N TYR A 79 6.97 8.77 1.53
CA TYR A 79 7.74 8.22 2.67
C TYR A 79 7.36 8.79 4.05
N TYR A 80 6.37 9.66 4.18
CA TYR A 80 5.98 10.28 5.46
C TYR A 80 4.54 9.95 5.88
N ARG A 81 3.74 9.33 5.02
CA ARG A 81 2.36 8.92 5.28
C ARG A 81 2.00 7.66 4.51
N GLY A 82 0.80 7.12 4.77
CA GLY A 82 0.31 5.88 4.18
C GLY A 82 0.49 4.70 5.12
N SER A 83 -0.22 3.64 4.84
CA SER A 83 -0.16 2.39 5.59
C SER A 83 -0.73 1.24 4.77
N VAL A 84 -0.51 0.04 5.25
CA VAL A 84 -1.18 -1.17 4.75
C VAL A 84 -2.70 -1.04 4.86
N ALA A 85 -3.21 -0.50 5.98
CA ALA A 85 -4.64 -0.32 6.19
C ALA A 85 -5.27 0.63 5.17
N ALA A 86 -4.60 1.76 4.88
CA ALA A 86 -5.06 2.74 3.90
C ALA A 86 -5.11 2.19 2.46
N THR A 87 -4.28 1.21 2.13
CA THR A 87 -4.18 0.64 0.78
C THR A 87 -4.77 -0.75 0.64
N ARG A 88 -5.28 -1.34 1.72
CA ARG A 88 -5.78 -2.73 1.77
C ARG A 88 -6.80 -3.03 0.66
N ALA A 89 -7.76 -2.14 0.43
CA ALA A 89 -8.76 -2.33 -0.62
C ALA A 89 -8.15 -2.39 -2.03
N THR A 90 -7.12 -1.58 -2.28
CA THR A 90 -6.39 -1.58 -3.57
C THR A 90 -5.62 -2.88 -3.75
N VAL A 91 -4.87 -3.30 -2.72
CA VAL A 91 -4.08 -4.54 -2.77
C VAL A 91 -4.98 -5.76 -2.89
N ALA A 92 -6.14 -5.76 -2.22
CA ALA A 92 -7.11 -6.85 -2.36
C ALA A 92 -7.66 -6.98 -3.79
N ARG A 93 -7.91 -5.86 -4.49
CA ARG A 93 -8.31 -5.88 -5.90
C ARG A 93 -7.20 -6.41 -6.81
N ILE A 94 -5.94 -6.02 -6.53
CA ILE A 94 -4.80 -6.58 -7.26
C ILE A 94 -4.73 -8.09 -7.06
N SER A 95 -4.90 -8.56 -5.82
CA SER A 95 -4.93 -9.99 -5.51
C SER A 95 -6.02 -10.74 -6.29
N ALA A 96 -7.24 -10.18 -6.35
CA ALA A 96 -8.37 -10.77 -7.06
C ALA A 96 -8.11 -10.87 -8.58
N GLU A 97 -7.66 -9.78 -9.18
CA GLU A 97 -7.47 -9.69 -10.64
C GLU A 97 -6.27 -10.49 -11.12
N ALA A 98 -5.13 -10.39 -10.41
CA ALA A 98 -3.92 -11.09 -10.78
C ALA A 98 -3.86 -12.55 -10.27
N LYS A 99 -4.79 -12.93 -9.37
CA LYS A 99 -4.84 -14.25 -8.71
C LYS A 99 -3.54 -14.59 -8.00
N VAL A 100 -3.00 -13.62 -7.27
CA VAL A 100 -1.74 -13.74 -6.53
C VAL A 100 -1.94 -13.43 -5.05
N LYS A 101 -1.09 -14.00 -4.20
CA LYS A 101 -1.00 -13.64 -2.80
C LYS A 101 -0.20 -12.35 -2.66
N CYS A 102 -0.72 -11.38 -1.92
CA CYS A 102 -0.06 -10.08 -1.76
C CYS A 102 0.56 -9.97 -0.36
N LEU A 103 1.80 -9.49 -0.29
CA LEU A 103 2.44 -9.02 0.93
C LEU A 103 2.50 -7.49 0.88
N SER A 104 1.72 -6.82 1.71
CA SER A 104 1.76 -5.36 1.85
C SER A 104 2.53 -4.99 3.12
N ILE A 105 3.52 -4.11 3.02
CA ILE A 105 4.43 -3.80 4.12
C ILE A 105 4.19 -2.39 4.70
N ASN A 106 4.28 -2.27 6.03
CA ASN A 106 4.31 -1.00 6.75
C ASN A 106 5.76 -0.61 7.03
N TYR A 107 6.45 -0.12 6.01
CA TYR A 107 7.81 0.39 6.17
C TYR A 107 7.83 1.65 7.05
N ARG A 108 8.94 1.89 7.74
CA ARG A 108 9.14 3.02 8.64
C ARG A 108 9.08 4.34 7.86
N LEU A 109 8.40 5.33 8.45
CA LEU A 109 8.12 6.62 7.82
C LEU A 109 9.00 7.74 8.37
N ALA A 110 9.30 8.70 7.52
CA ALA A 110 9.86 9.99 7.90
C ALA A 110 8.77 10.87 8.56
N PRO A 111 9.13 11.84 9.39
CA PRO A 111 10.48 12.23 9.78
C PRO A 111 11.10 11.36 10.88
N GLU A 112 10.34 10.51 11.54
CA GLU A 112 10.80 9.67 12.66
C GLU A 112 11.92 8.71 12.23
N HIS A 113 11.81 8.20 11.00
CA HIS A 113 12.76 7.30 10.38
C HIS A 113 13.09 7.79 8.97
N PRO A 114 14.08 8.70 8.84
CA PRO A 114 14.46 9.23 7.54
C PRO A 114 15.14 8.17 6.66
N PHE A 115 15.45 8.54 5.42
CA PHE A 115 16.26 7.71 4.54
C PHE A 115 17.54 7.20 5.26
N PRO A 116 17.88 5.89 5.12
CA PRO A 116 17.33 4.92 4.17
C PRO A 116 16.26 3.98 4.78
N ALA A 117 15.67 4.27 5.94
CA ALA A 117 14.86 3.34 6.73
C ALA A 117 13.77 2.59 5.91
N ALA A 118 13.04 3.28 5.03
CA ALA A 118 12.01 2.66 4.20
C ALA A 118 12.59 1.64 3.19
N ILE A 119 13.81 1.91 2.70
CA ILE A 119 14.52 1.02 1.76
C ILE A 119 15.02 -0.21 2.52
N ASP A 120 15.61 -0.02 3.70
CA ASP A 120 16.11 -1.11 4.54
C ASP A 120 14.96 -2.06 4.93
N ASP A 121 13.80 -1.49 5.28
CA ASP A 121 12.59 -2.28 5.60
C ASP A 121 12.09 -3.05 4.39
N THR A 122 12.06 -2.42 3.22
CA THR A 122 11.65 -3.08 1.98
C THR A 122 12.57 -4.25 1.65
N TYR A 123 13.88 -4.05 1.77
CA TYR A 123 14.86 -5.09 1.52
C TYR A 123 14.74 -6.23 2.55
N SER A 124 14.59 -5.89 3.84
CA SER A 124 14.40 -6.90 4.90
C SER A 124 13.16 -7.78 4.67
N ALA A 125 12.04 -7.18 4.23
CA ALA A 125 10.84 -7.94 3.91
C ALA A 125 11.01 -8.81 2.66
N TYR A 126 11.75 -8.36 1.67
CA TYR A 126 12.08 -9.16 0.50
C TYR A 126 12.99 -10.35 0.86
N GLU A 127 14.06 -10.11 1.63
CA GLU A 127 14.94 -11.20 2.11
C GLU A 127 14.16 -12.22 2.93
N TRP A 128 13.21 -11.77 3.76
CA TRP A 128 12.35 -12.67 4.50
C TRP A 128 11.55 -13.59 3.58
N LEU A 129 10.96 -13.08 2.47
CA LEU A 129 10.26 -13.91 1.49
C LEU A 129 11.18 -15.00 0.91
N ILE A 130 12.42 -14.64 0.57
CA ILE A 130 13.41 -15.61 0.05
C ILE A 130 13.73 -16.67 1.10
N ASN A 131 13.91 -16.27 2.37
CA ASN A 131 14.21 -17.19 3.46
C ASN A 131 13.01 -18.11 3.81
N GLU A 132 11.77 -17.67 3.53
CA GLU A 132 10.57 -18.53 3.61
C GLU A 132 10.46 -19.50 2.42
N GLY A 133 11.44 -19.51 1.52
CA GLY A 133 11.52 -20.44 0.38
C GLY A 133 10.80 -19.97 -0.87
N ILE A 134 10.39 -18.71 -0.95
CA ILE A 134 9.78 -18.16 -2.16
C ILE A 134 10.88 -17.84 -3.18
N SER A 135 10.80 -18.45 -4.35
CA SER A 135 11.76 -18.20 -5.44
C SER A 135 11.65 -16.79 -5.98
N PRO A 136 12.77 -16.08 -6.25
CA PRO A 136 12.78 -14.70 -6.72
C PRO A 136 11.92 -14.47 -7.98
N GLU A 137 11.89 -15.43 -8.91
CA GLU A 137 11.08 -15.36 -10.13
C GLU A 137 9.56 -15.40 -9.87
N HIS A 138 9.15 -15.74 -8.65
CA HIS A 138 7.76 -15.75 -8.22
C HIS A 138 7.36 -14.49 -7.44
N ILE A 139 8.27 -13.53 -7.28
CA ILE A 139 8.04 -12.29 -6.54
C ILE A 139 8.00 -11.11 -7.51
N ILE A 140 6.88 -10.41 -7.53
CA ILE A 140 6.75 -9.10 -8.17
C ILE A 140 6.84 -8.05 -7.06
N VAL A 141 7.79 -7.12 -7.20
CA VAL A 141 7.95 -5.99 -6.29
C VAL A 141 7.30 -4.76 -6.93
N SER A 142 6.40 -4.11 -6.21
CA SER A 142 5.65 -2.96 -6.72
C SER A 142 5.48 -1.89 -5.65
N GLY A 143 5.45 -0.63 -6.08
CA GLY A 143 5.20 0.53 -5.23
C GLY A 143 4.27 1.53 -5.89
N GLN A 144 3.75 2.45 -5.09
CA GLN A 144 2.86 3.54 -5.51
C GLN A 144 3.49 4.90 -5.23
#